data_bd0670332418d154b5bb9a6deca474c7
#
_entry.id   bd0670332418d154b5bb9a6deca474c7
#
_cell.length_a   1.000
_cell.length_b   1.000
_cell.length_c   1.000
_cell.angle_alpha   90.00
_cell.angle_beta   90.00
_cell.angle_gamma   90.00
#
_symmetry.space_group_name_H-M   'P 1'
#
loop_
_entity.id
_entity.type
_entity.pdbx_description
1 polymer ?
#
loop_
_entity_poly.entity_id
_entity_poly.type
_entity_poly.pdbx_seq_one_letter_code
_entity_poly.pdbx_strand_id
1 'polypeptide(L)'
;MCAAAAAESQHPQGADAGSRVVAYVQGGSIPAVIHPGKLTHINFSFAHITAGRALLDQPGVADDLAKLRALKKQNPKLKVIVSVGGWLADGFSDAALTDSSRRAFARSAIVLLREYTLDGIDLDWEYPGQGVAGIKYRAEDKENFTLLLKTLREELDAESDARGRAGSDRYILTIAAADREYFDHVEMSKLHVYVDWINEMAYDFFNSLTSTTGHQAGLYPSQFSAATDRNGDAAVKQYLAAGVPTAKIVLGVPFYGRGFAGVTPQNNGIKQPYEHYEGDHSYDELVGKYIGKQGFVRYWDEQAQAPYLWNSASRTFISYDDPQSIANKVCYVRERHLGGMMFWDLGSDRDDELLNAIARGCSR
;
A
#
# COMPACT_ATOMS: atom_id res chain seq x y z
N MET A 1 14.98 -49.98 0.22
CA MET A 1 14.90 -48.64 0.80
C MET A 1 15.05 -47.63 -0.33
N CYS A 2 13.94 -47.14 -0.91
CA CYS A 2 13.94 -46.10 -1.92
C CYS A 2 13.54 -44.81 -1.23
N ALA A 3 14.47 -43.85 -1.15
CA ALA A 3 14.20 -42.51 -0.69
C ALA A 3 13.52 -41.75 -1.83
N ALA A 4 12.27 -41.35 -1.61
CA ALA A 4 11.57 -40.42 -2.49
C ALA A 4 12.10 -39.00 -2.22
N ALA A 5 12.82 -38.44 -3.18
CA ALA A 5 13.20 -37.04 -3.18
C ALA A 5 11.95 -36.20 -3.48
N ALA A 6 11.59 -35.35 -2.54
CA ALA A 6 10.58 -34.32 -2.77
C ALA A 6 11.11 -33.31 -3.81
N ALA A 7 10.44 -33.25 -4.94
CA ALA A 7 10.72 -32.23 -5.94
C ALA A 7 10.22 -30.87 -5.40
N GLU A 8 11.13 -30.02 -4.96
CA GLU A 8 10.86 -28.60 -4.79
C GLU A 8 10.51 -28.02 -6.16
N SER A 9 9.29 -27.55 -6.30
CA SER A 9 8.84 -26.80 -7.47
C SER A 9 9.58 -25.46 -7.50
N GLN A 10 10.65 -25.40 -8.28
CA GLN A 10 11.30 -24.13 -8.62
C GLN A 10 10.33 -23.30 -9.47
N HIS A 11 9.76 -22.28 -8.88
CA HIS A 11 9.08 -21.24 -9.66
C HIS A 11 10.11 -20.55 -10.55
N PRO A 12 9.80 -20.28 -11.83
CA PRO A 12 10.74 -19.63 -12.72
C PRO A 12 11.06 -18.22 -12.19
N GLN A 13 12.32 -18.00 -11.85
CA GLN A 13 12.86 -16.68 -11.58
C GLN A 13 12.89 -15.88 -12.89
N GLY A 14 12.29 -14.68 -12.86
CA GLY A 14 12.68 -13.57 -13.71
C GLY A 14 11.94 -13.44 -15.03
N ALA A 15 10.84 -12.72 -15.02
CA ALA A 15 10.58 -11.79 -16.12
C ALA A 15 11.26 -10.46 -15.76
N ASP A 16 11.83 -9.78 -16.74
CA ASP A 16 12.34 -8.41 -16.64
C ASP A 16 11.27 -7.51 -15.99
N ALA A 17 11.37 -7.34 -14.68
CA ALA A 17 10.40 -6.59 -13.91
C ALA A 17 10.66 -5.12 -14.16
N GLY A 18 10.04 -4.54 -15.20
CA GLY A 18 9.87 -3.11 -15.27
C GLY A 18 9.30 -2.65 -13.93
N SER A 19 9.85 -1.57 -13.37
CA SER A 19 9.44 -1.02 -12.08
C SER A 19 7.92 -0.88 -12.03
N ARG A 20 7.25 -1.52 -11.05
CA ARG A 20 5.80 -1.42 -10.88
C ARG A 20 5.42 -0.02 -10.45
N VAL A 21 4.31 0.48 -10.97
CA VAL A 21 3.62 1.69 -10.51
C VAL A 21 2.20 1.28 -10.20
N VAL A 22 1.91 1.13 -8.91
CA VAL A 22 0.65 0.59 -8.37
C VAL A 22 -0.16 1.73 -7.76
N ALA A 23 -1.32 2.01 -8.33
CA ALA A 23 -2.25 3.03 -7.83
C ALA A 23 -3.39 2.38 -7.04
N TYR A 24 -3.62 2.79 -5.80
CA TYR A 24 -4.91 2.53 -5.15
C TYR A 24 -5.94 3.55 -5.63
N VAL A 25 -7.16 3.09 -5.87
CA VAL A 25 -8.28 3.92 -6.33
C VAL A 25 -9.53 3.57 -5.55
N GLN A 26 -10.09 4.55 -4.86
CA GLN A 26 -11.29 4.33 -4.05
C GLN A 26 -12.55 4.26 -4.90
N GLY A 27 -13.38 3.22 -4.66
CA GLY A 27 -14.71 3.10 -5.26
C GLY A 27 -15.58 4.31 -4.89
N GLY A 28 -16.37 4.78 -5.85
CA GLY A 28 -17.18 5.99 -5.71
C GLY A 28 -16.41 7.31 -5.86
N SER A 29 -15.06 7.27 -5.97
CA SER A 29 -14.19 8.45 -6.10
C SER A 29 -13.22 8.33 -7.28
N ILE A 30 -13.59 7.58 -8.32
CA ILE A 30 -12.73 7.39 -9.49
C ILE A 30 -12.45 8.73 -10.16
N PRO A 31 -11.18 9.15 -10.35
CA PRO A 31 -10.85 10.39 -11.05
C PRO A 31 -11.46 10.43 -12.45
N ALA A 32 -11.93 11.61 -12.85
CA ALA A 32 -12.52 11.82 -14.18
C ALA A 32 -11.50 11.57 -15.32
N VAL A 33 -10.24 11.86 -15.05
CA VAL A 33 -9.11 11.64 -15.97
C VAL A 33 -8.09 10.74 -15.27
N ILE A 34 -7.69 9.69 -15.95
CA ILE A 34 -6.60 8.79 -15.51
C ILE A 34 -5.67 8.60 -16.70
N HIS A 35 -4.37 8.70 -16.49
CA HIS A 35 -3.34 8.50 -17.50
C HIS A 35 -2.74 7.08 -17.38
N PRO A 36 -3.36 6.06 -17.99
CA PRO A 36 -2.98 4.66 -17.77
C PRO A 36 -1.57 4.32 -18.26
N GLY A 37 -1.00 5.12 -19.15
CA GLY A 37 0.38 4.95 -19.62
C GLY A 37 1.45 5.17 -18.53
N LYS A 38 1.08 5.81 -17.41
CA LYS A 38 1.95 6.02 -16.24
C LYS A 38 1.82 4.92 -15.19
N LEU A 39 0.87 4.01 -15.33
CA LEU A 39 0.52 2.97 -14.37
C LEU A 39 0.79 1.57 -14.94
N THR A 40 1.13 0.65 -14.06
CA THR A 40 1.20 -0.78 -14.37
C THR A 40 0.04 -1.55 -13.76
N HIS A 41 -0.40 -1.12 -12.57
CA HIS A 41 -1.47 -1.78 -11.80
C HIS A 41 -2.39 -0.74 -11.18
N ILE A 42 -3.66 -1.07 -11.07
CA ILE A 42 -4.65 -0.34 -10.30
C ILE A 42 -5.26 -1.33 -9.30
N ASN A 43 -5.19 -0.99 -8.02
CA ASN A 43 -5.86 -1.69 -6.94
C ASN A 43 -7.16 -0.94 -6.60
N PHE A 44 -8.31 -1.49 -7.02
CA PHE A 44 -9.62 -0.95 -6.68
C PHE A 44 -9.93 -1.21 -5.20
N SER A 45 -10.21 -0.18 -4.44
CA SER A 45 -10.40 -0.17 -2.99
C SER A 45 -11.84 0.20 -2.64
N PHE A 46 -12.61 -0.61 -1.93
CA PHE A 46 -12.28 -1.92 -1.40
C PHE A 46 -13.47 -2.88 -1.56
N ALA A 47 -13.17 -4.14 -1.76
CA ALA A 47 -14.11 -5.19 -1.40
C ALA A 47 -14.08 -5.37 0.12
N HIS A 48 -15.21 -5.72 0.74
CA HIS A 48 -15.29 -6.00 2.16
C HIS A 48 -15.54 -7.48 2.44
N ILE A 49 -15.47 -7.88 3.72
CA ILE A 49 -15.71 -9.25 4.14
C ILE A 49 -17.02 -9.32 4.92
N THR A 50 -17.97 -10.10 4.42
CA THR A 50 -19.23 -10.38 5.10
C THR A 50 -19.46 -11.88 5.17
N ALA A 51 -19.74 -12.39 6.37
CA ALA A 51 -19.91 -13.83 6.61
C ALA A 51 -18.77 -14.69 6.04
N GLY A 52 -17.52 -14.21 6.16
CA GLY A 52 -16.31 -14.89 5.68
C GLY A 52 -16.12 -14.91 4.16
N ARG A 53 -16.80 -14.04 3.42
CA ARG A 53 -16.73 -13.93 1.96
C ARG A 53 -16.34 -12.52 1.52
N ALA A 54 -15.49 -12.42 0.52
CA ALA A 54 -15.21 -11.16 -0.16
C ALA A 54 -16.40 -10.74 -1.02
N LEU A 55 -16.87 -9.51 -0.87
CA LEU A 55 -18.03 -8.95 -1.55
C LEU A 55 -17.72 -7.54 -2.10
N LEU A 56 -18.34 -7.22 -3.22
CA LEU A 56 -18.38 -5.90 -3.86
C LEU A 56 -19.85 -5.55 -4.12
N ASP A 57 -20.56 -5.09 -3.10
CA ASP A 57 -21.99 -4.79 -3.17
C ASP A 57 -22.31 -3.29 -2.98
N GLN A 58 -21.28 -2.44 -2.92
CA GLN A 58 -21.47 -0.99 -2.83
C GLN A 58 -22.08 -0.45 -4.15
N PRO A 59 -22.97 0.54 -4.06
CA PRO A 59 -23.54 1.18 -5.24
C PRO A 59 -22.48 1.73 -6.18
N GLY A 60 -22.61 1.49 -7.50
CA GLY A 60 -21.70 2.04 -8.51
C GLY A 60 -20.43 1.24 -8.78
N VAL A 61 -20.11 0.20 -8.00
CA VAL A 61 -18.89 -0.62 -8.17
C VAL A 61 -18.75 -1.18 -9.58
N ALA A 62 -19.83 -1.70 -10.17
CA ALA A 62 -19.79 -2.27 -11.52
C ALA A 62 -19.38 -1.23 -12.57
N ASP A 63 -19.91 -0.01 -12.46
CA ASP A 63 -19.58 1.09 -13.36
C ASP A 63 -18.13 1.55 -13.16
N ASP A 64 -17.68 1.66 -11.93
CA ASP A 64 -16.32 2.06 -11.60
C ASP A 64 -15.30 1.05 -12.12
N LEU A 65 -15.51 -0.24 -11.87
CA LEU A 65 -14.65 -1.29 -12.41
C LEU A 65 -14.70 -1.35 -13.94
N ALA A 66 -15.85 -1.08 -14.56
CA ALA A 66 -15.96 -0.97 -16.02
C ALA A 66 -15.12 0.19 -16.56
N LYS A 67 -15.14 1.36 -15.92
CA LYS A 67 -14.28 2.51 -16.25
C LYS A 67 -12.80 2.15 -16.15
N LEU A 68 -12.36 1.55 -15.05
CA LEU A 68 -10.97 1.16 -14.86
C LEU A 68 -10.51 0.12 -15.89
N ARG A 69 -11.32 -0.87 -16.19
CA ARG A 69 -11.02 -1.86 -17.25
C ARG A 69 -10.95 -1.23 -18.65
N ALA A 70 -11.77 -0.20 -18.92
CA ALA A 70 -11.74 0.49 -20.21
C ALA A 70 -10.39 1.17 -20.48
N LEU A 71 -9.61 1.50 -19.45
CA LEU A 71 -8.26 2.05 -19.57
C LEU A 71 -7.28 1.08 -20.27
N LYS A 72 -7.56 -0.23 -20.25
CA LYS A 72 -6.78 -1.24 -20.99
C LYS A 72 -6.81 -1.03 -22.51
N LYS A 73 -7.79 -0.29 -23.04
CA LYS A 73 -7.79 0.11 -24.45
C LYS A 73 -6.63 1.04 -24.81
N GLN A 74 -6.17 1.85 -23.83
CA GLN A 74 -5.05 2.77 -23.97
C GLN A 74 -3.73 2.13 -23.50
N ASN A 75 -3.77 1.28 -22.45
CA ASN A 75 -2.64 0.51 -21.97
C ASN A 75 -3.02 -0.96 -21.82
N PRO A 76 -2.83 -1.81 -22.85
CA PRO A 76 -3.18 -3.23 -22.80
C PRO A 76 -2.44 -4.04 -21.71
N LYS A 77 -1.31 -3.53 -21.21
CA LYS A 77 -0.53 -4.18 -20.14
C LYS A 77 -1.02 -3.83 -18.74
N LEU A 78 -1.91 -2.83 -18.61
CA LEU A 78 -2.45 -2.43 -17.31
C LEU A 78 -3.21 -3.60 -16.68
N LYS A 79 -2.94 -3.84 -15.39
CA LYS A 79 -3.65 -4.83 -14.60
C LYS A 79 -4.61 -4.11 -13.64
N VAL A 80 -5.82 -4.63 -13.50
CA VAL A 80 -6.83 -4.14 -12.55
C VAL A 80 -7.09 -5.22 -11.52
N ILE A 81 -6.80 -4.93 -10.29
CA ILE A 81 -6.83 -5.81 -9.12
C ILE A 81 -7.91 -5.29 -8.18
N VAL A 82 -8.59 -6.15 -7.45
CA VAL A 82 -9.43 -5.72 -6.33
C VAL A 82 -8.67 -5.91 -5.01
N SER A 83 -8.62 -4.86 -4.20
CA SER A 83 -8.14 -4.91 -2.84
C SER A 83 -9.31 -5.24 -1.90
N VAL A 84 -9.11 -6.20 -1.02
CA VAL A 84 -10.08 -6.62 0.00
C VAL A 84 -9.57 -6.13 1.35
N GLY A 85 -10.40 -5.40 2.09
CA GLY A 85 -10.04 -4.92 3.42
C GLY A 85 -9.99 -3.40 3.54
N GLY A 86 -8.82 -2.88 3.95
CA GLY A 86 -8.57 -1.47 4.26
C GLY A 86 -8.80 -1.15 5.73
N TRP A 87 -8.50 0.10 6.12
CA TRP A 87 -8.65 0.58 7.49
C TRP A 87 -10.08 0.39 8.02
N LEU A 88 -10.22 -0.15 9.22
CA LEU A 88 -11.49 -0.52 9.88
C LEU A 88 -12.19 -1.77 9.32
N ALA A 89 -11.68 -2.40 8.26
CA ALA A 89 -12.31 -3.59 7.70
C ALA A 89 -12.14 -4.79 8.63
N ASP A 90 -13.25 -5.40 9.01
CA ASP A 90 -13.31 -6.60 9.86
C ASP A 90 -13.61 -7.86 9.04
N GLY A 91 -13.53 -9.02 9.69
CA GLY A 91 -13.89 -10.31 9.12
C GLY A 91 -12.73 -11.19 8.66
N PHE A 92 -11.51 -10.68 8.55
CA PHE A 92 -10.34 -11.47 8.16
C PHE A 92 -10.02 -12.59 9.15
N SER A 93 -10.04 -12.29 10.46
CA SER A 93 -9.71 -13.27 11.50
C SER A 93 -10.66 -14.47 11.49
N ASP A 94 -11.93 -14.29 11.12
CA ASP A 94 -12.88 -15.38 10.91
C ASP A 94 -12.69 -16.08 9.56
N ALA A 95 -12.44 -15.34 8.49
CA ALA A 95 -12.18 -15.88 7.17
C ALA A 95 -10.91 -16.75 7.14
N ALA A 96 -9.89 -16.38 7.91
CA ALA A 96 -8.59 -17.08 7.96
C ALA A 96 -8.60 -18.30 8.90
N LEU A 97 -9.58 -18.45 9.80
CA LEU A 97 -9.53 -19.32 10.98
C LEU A 97 -9.38 -20.82 10.64
N THR A 98 -10.16 -21.33 9.72
CA THR A 98 -10.18 -22.76 9.38
C THR A 98 -9.92 -23.00 7.90
N ASP A 99 -9.53 -24.22 7.52
CA ASP A 99 -9.40 -24.61 6.11
C ASP A 99 -10.71 -24.34 5.33
N SER A 100 -11.86 -24.67 5.93
CA SER A 100 -13.16 -24.45 5.31
C SER A 100 -13.45 -22.96 5.09
N SER A 101 -13.18 -22.10 6.08
CA SER A 101 -13.41 -20.66 5.96
C SER A 101 -12.45 -20.02 4.96
N ARG A 102 -11.16 -20.41 4.97
CA ARG A 102 -10.17 -19.95 3.96
C ARG A 102 -10.59 -20.30 2.53
N ARG A 103 -11.05 -21.54 2.30
CA ARG A 103 -11.54 -21.95 0.97
C ARG A 103 -12.82 -21.22 0.58
N ALA A 104 -13.73 -20.97 1.52
CA ALA A 104 -14.95 -20.20 1.25
C ALA A 104 -14.62 -18.76 0.85
N PHE A 105 -13.68 -18.12 1.57
CA PHE A 105 -13.17 -16.80 1.23
C PHE A 105 -12.51 -16.78 -0.14
N ALA A 106 -11.55 -17.68 -0.39
CA ALA A 106 -10.82 -17.74 -1.65
C ALA A 106 -11.75 -17.94 -2.86
N ARG A 107 -12.74 -18.85 -2.74
CA ARG A 107 -13.74 -19.04 -3.80
C ARG A 107 -14.60 -17.82 -4.05
N SER A 108 -14.97 -17.06 -3.00
CA SER A 108 -15.69 -15.80 -3.18
C SER A 108 -14.84 -14.75 -3.91
N ALA A 109 -13.53 -14.66 -3.61
CA ALA A 109 -12.61 -13.81 -4.34
C ALA A 109 -12.48 -14.20 -5.82
N ILE A 110 -12.45 -15.51 -6.13
CA ILE A 110 -12.48 -16.00 -7.53
C ILE A 110 -13.79 -15.63 -8.24
N VAL A 111 -14.91 -15.61 -7.52
CA VAL A 111 -16.20 -15.15 -8.10
C VAL A 111 -16.09 -13.68 -8.51
N LEU A 112 -15.54 -12.79 -7.65
CA LEU A 112 -15.31 -11.39 -7.99
C LEU A 112 -14.38 -11.23 -9.20
N LEU A 113 -13.28 -12.01 -9.24
CA LEU A 113 -12.35 -12.04 -10.37
C LEU A 113 -13.06 -12.32 -11.71
N ARG A 114 -13.96 -13.30 -11.72
CA ARG A 114 -14.72 -13.72 -12.90
C ARG A 114 -15.77 -12.69 -13.29
N GLU A 115 -16.55 -12.24 -12.32
CA GLU A 115 -17.68 -11.32 -12.53
C GLU A 115 -17.20 -10.00 -13.11
N TYR A 116 -16.16 -9.44 -12.52
CA TYR A 116 -15.64 -8.14 -12.93
C TYR A 116 -14.45 -8.22 -13.90
N THR A 117 -14.04 -9.42 -14.34
CA THR A 117 -12.93 -9.63 -15.28
C THR A 117 -11.64 -8.94 -14.79
N LEU A 118 -11.25 -9.22 -13.56
CA LEU A 118 -10.08 -8.63 -12.90
C LEU A 118 -8.80 -9.46 -13.16
N ASP A 119 -7.65 -8.91 -12.83
CA ASP A 119 -6.34 -9.55 -13.04
C ASP A 119 -5.75 -10.13 -11.75
N GLY A 120 -6.34 -9.84 -10.58
CA GLY A 120 -5.81 -10.33 -9.31
C GLY A 120 -6.59 -9.87 -8.09
N ILE A 121 -6.09 -10.31 -6.95
CA ILE A 121 -6.58 -10.00 -5.60
C ILE A 121 -5.44 -9.38 -4.82
N ASP A 122 -5.74 -8.33 -4.07
CA ASP A 122 -4.89 -7.73 -3.05
C ASP A 122 -5.58 -7.90 -1.70
N LEU A 123 -4.83 -8.17 -0.64
CA LEU A 123 -5.38 -8.19 0.72
C LEU A 123 -4.76 -7.05 1.54
N ASP A 124 -5.63 -6.25 2.12
CA ASP A 124 -5.26 -5.14 3.00
C ASP A 124 -5.88 -5.39 4.38
N TRP A 125 -5.20 -6.25 5.17
CA TRP A 125 -5.62 -6.58 6.54
C TRP A 125 -4.87 -5.72 7.55
N GLU A 126 -5.59 -4.79 8.18
CA GLU A 126 -5.03 -3.80 9.11
C GLU A 126 -5.58 -3.97 10.54
N TYR A 127 -5.02 -4.87 11.39
CA TYR A 127 -3.85 -5.72 11.12
C TYR A 127 -4.06 -7.12 11.70
N PRO A 128 -3.42 -8.18 11.17
CA PRO A 128 -3.47 -9.51 11.74
C PRO A 128 -3.03 -9.51 13.20
N GLY A 129 -3.72 -10.25 14.06
CA GLY A 129 -3.35 -10.41 15.47
C GLY A 129 -3.44 -9.15 16.33
N GLN A 130 -3.98 -8.05 15.80
CA GLN A 130 -4.04 -6.74 16.47
C GLN A 130 -5.46 -6.19 16.44
N GLY A 131 -5.97 -5.82 17.64
CA GLY A 131 -7.31 -5.24 17.78
C GLY A 131 -7.36 -3.73 17.53
N VAL A 132 -6.52 -3.21 16.64
CA VAL A 132 -6.55 -1.78 16.26
C VAL A 132 -7.89 -1.45 15.62
N ALA A 133 -8.34 -0.23 15.82
CA ALA A 133 -9.62 0.23 15.26
C ALA A 133 -10.85 -0.61 15.66
N GLY A 134 -10.74 -1.50 16.66
CA GLY A 134 -11.83 -2.32 17.16
C GLY A 134 -12.16 -3.56 16.32
N ILE A 135 -11.33 -3.93 15.36
CA ILE A 135 -11.52 -5.14 14.56
C ILE A 135 -11.29 -6.40 15.40
N LYS A 136 -11.92 -7.49 14.98
CA LYS A 136 -11.73 -8.80 15.59
C LYS A 136 -10.34 -9.36 15.25
N TYR A 137 -9.66 -9.89 16.26
CA TYR A 137 -8.36 -10.49 16.11
C TYR A 137 -8.17 -11.71 16.98
N ARG A 138 -7.17 -12.54 16.67
CA ARG A 138 -6.73 -13.70 17.42
C ARG A 138 -5.21 -13.84 17.36
N ALA A 139 -4.60 -14.48 18.35
CA ALA A 139 -3.18 -14.79 18.31
C ALA A 139 -2.80 -15.68 17.11
N GLU A 140 -3.70 -16.59 16.74
CA GLU A 140 -3.57 -17.52 15.62
C GLU A 140 -3.62 -16.84 14.24
N ASP A 141 -4.02 -15.58 14.17
CA ASP A 141 -4.05 -14.81 12.92
C ASP A 141 -2.67 -14.79 12.26
N LYS A 142 -1.60 -14.83 13.05
CA LYS A 142 -0.22 -14.89 12.58
C LYS A 142 0.01 -16.04 11.61
N GLU A 143 -0.35 -17.26 12.00
CA GLU A 143 -0.22 -18.45 11.17
C GLU A 143 -1.35 -18.54 10.14
N ASN A 144 -2.55 -18.18 10.55
CA ASN A 144 -3.74 -18.24 9.71
C ASN A 144 -3.65 -17.33 8.49
N PHE A 145 -2.99 -16.18 8.60
CA PHE A 145 -2.78 -15.30 7.45
C PHE A 145 -1.87 -15.97 6.40
N THR A 146 -0.79 -16.62 6.83
CA THR A 146 0.06 -17.42 5.93
C THR A 146 -0.75 -18.51 5.22
N LEU A 147 -1.62 -19.22 5.95
CA LEU A 147 -2.46 -20.26 5.40
C LEU A 147 -3.56 -19.72 4.47
N LEU A 148 -4.11 -18.53 4.76
CA LEU A 148 -5.06 -17.85 3.88
C LEU A 148 -4.42 -17.49 2.54
N LEU A 149 -3.22 -16.90 2.56
CA LEU A 149 -2.47 -16.55 1.36
C LEU A 149 -2.10 -17.78 0.54
N LYS A 150 -1.69 -18.86 1.20
CA LYS A 150 -1.46 -20.16 0.54
C LYS A 150 -2.70 -20.64 -0.17
N THR A 151 -3.85 -20.66 0.52
CA THR A 151 -5.12 -21.14 -0.06
C THR A 151 -5.56 -20.26 -1.24
N LEU A 152 -5.42 -18.92 -1.13
CA LEU A 152 -5.70 -18.01 -2.24
C LEU A 152 -4.77 -18.26 -3.42
N ARG A 153 -3.47 -18.46 -3.20
CA ARG A 153 -2.52 -18.76 -4.27
C ARG A 153 -2.89 -20.05 -5.00
N GLU A 154 -3.21 -21.11 -4.27
CA GLU A 154 -3.64 -22.39 -4.85
C GLU A 154 -4.89 -22.24 -5.72
N GLU A 155 -5.92 -21.53 -5.23
CA GLU A 155 -7.17 -21.29 -5.99
C GLU A 155 -6.94 -20.36 -7.21
N LEU A 156 -6.12 -19.32 -7.09
CA LEU A 156 -5.75 -18.44 -8.19
C LEU A 156 -4.92 -19.15 -9.27
N ASP A 157 -4.05 -20.06 -8.86
CA ASP A 157 -3.27 -20.86 -9.79
C ASP A 157 -4.15 -21.86 -10.55
N ALA A 158 -5.04 -22.54 -9.85
CA ALA A 158 -6.02 -23.43 -10.47
C ALA A 158 -6.94 -22.68 -11.45
N GLU A 159 -7.39 -21.47 -11.08
CA GLU A 159 -8.20 -20.62 -11.95
C GLU A 159 -7.40 -20.13 -13.17
N SER A 160 -6.13 -19.80 -13.00
CA SER A 160 -5.23 -19.43 -14.11
C SER A 160 -5.09 -20.57 -15.10
N ASP A 161 -4.83 -21.79 -14.61
CA ASP A 161 -4.68 -22.98 -15.44
C ASP A 161 -5.98 -23.32 -16.17
N ALA A 162 -7.13 -23.26 -15.49
CA ALA A 162 -8.44 -23.50 -16.09
C ALA A 162 -8.79 -22.51 -17.22
N ARG A 163 -8.20 -21.31 -17.20
CA ARG A 163 -8.38 -20.29 -18.22
C ARG A 163 -7.24 -20.17 -19.21
N GLY A 164 -6.25 -21.06 -19.16
CA GLY A 164 -5.09 -21.05 -20.05
C GLY A 164 -4.19 -19.81 -19.85
N ARG A 165 -4.23 -19.19 -18.66
CA ARG A 165 -3.38 -18.03 -18.33
C ARG A 165 -2.01 -18.53 -17.89
N ALA A 166 -0.93 -18.01 -18.49
CA ALA A 166 0.44 -18.42 -18.21
C ALA A 166 1.39 -17.23 -18.10
N GLY A 167 2.55 -17.44 -17.47
CA GLY A 167 3.58 -16.42 -17.32
C GLY A 167 3.03 -15.17 -16.63
N SER A 168 3.28 -14.00 -17.19
CA SER A 168 2.82 -12.69 -16.68
C SER A 168 1.30 -12.48 -16.73
N ASP A 169 0.55 -13.40 -17.35
CA ASP A 169 -0.91 -13.31 -17.42
C ASP A 169 -1.61 -14.10 -16.32
N ARG A 170 -0.89 -14.87 -15.49
CA ARG A 170 -1.48 -15.54 -14.32
C ARG A 170 -2.11 -14.51 -13.38
N TYR A 171 -3.13 -14.94 -12.63
CA TYR A 171 -3.79 -14.09 -11.66
C TYR A 171 -2.84 -13.69 -10.54
N ILE A 172 -2.84 -12.41 -10.22
CA ILE A 172 -1.96 -11.75 -9.27
C ILE A 172 -2.52 -11.89 -7.86
N LEU A 173 -1.64 -12.12 -6.87
CA LEU A 173 -1.96 -12.04 -5.45
C LEU A 173 -0.95 -11.11 -4.76
N THR A 174 -1.45 -10.06 -4.12
CA THR A 174 -0.64 -9.11 -3.36
C THR A 174 -1.20 -8.87 -1.97
N ILE A 175 -0.41 -8.19 -1.15
CA ILE A 175 -0.86 -7.66 0.14
C ILE A 175 -0.40 -6.22 0.29
N ALA A 176 -1.19 -5.39 0.98
CA ALA A 176 -0.69 -4.21 1.67
C ALA A 176 -0.19 -4.64 3.05
N ALA A 177 0.95 -4.12 3.49
CA ALA A 177 1.58 -4.54 4.72
C ALA A 177 2.37 -3.40 5.38
N ALA A 178 2.43 -3.41 6.71
CA ALA A 178 3.13 -2.43 7.52
C ALA A 178 4.50 -2.93 8.00
N ASP A 179 5.20 -2.10 8.76
CA ASP A 179 6.47 -2.42 9.42
C ASP A 179 6.30 -2.66 10.93
N ARG A 180 7.41 -2.85 11.65
CA ARG A 180 7.53 -3.00 13.12
C ARG A 180 6.65 -4.10 13.70
N GLU A 181 5.69 -3.72 14.59
CA GLU A 181 4.80 -4.63 15.31
C GLU A 181 4.01 -5.54 14.38
N TYR A 182 3.79 -5.13 13.13
CA TYR A 182 3.18 -5.99 12.12
C TYR A 182 3.94 -7.32 11.98
N PHE A 183 5.28 -7.30 12.03
CA PHE A 183 6.12 -8.50 11.92
C PHE A 183 6.00 -9.43 13.12
N ASP A 184 5.58 -8.94 14.28
CA ASP A 184 5.32 -9.80 15.44
C ASP A 184 4.06 -10.65 15.23
N HIS A 185 3.16 -10.19 14.38
CA HIS A 185 1.84 -10.76 14.13
C HIS A 185 1.68 -11.42 12.76
N VAL A 186 2.76 -11.54 11.98
CA VAL A 186 2.78 -12.25 10.69
C VAL A 186 4.03 -13.12 10.56
N GLU A 187 3.97 -14.14 9.73
CA GLU A 187 5.13 -14.97 9.39
C GLU A 187 5.76 -14.49 8.06
N MET A 188 6.29 -13.27 8.04
CA MET A 188 6.78 -12.61 6.81
C MET A 188 7.73 -13.50 6.00
N SER A 189 8.65 -14.23 6.66
CA SER A 189 9.59 -15.16 6.02
C SER A 189 8.92 -16.35 5.32
N LYS A 190 7.66 -16.65 5.66
CA LYS A 190 6.90 -17.75 5.05
C LYS A 190 5.86 -17.25 4.06
N LEU A 191 5.14 -16.16 4.39
CA LEU A 191 4.01 -15.70 3.58
C LEU A 191 4.43 -15.09 2.24
N HIS A 192 5.63 -14.46 2.17
CA HIS A 192 6.08 -13.78 0.97
C HIS A 192 6.22 -14.70 -0.26
N VAL A 193 6.30 -16.02 -0.06
CA VAL A 193 6.40 -16.98 -1.17
C VAL A 193 5.08 -17.12 -1.93
N TYR A 194 3.94 -16.86 -1.27
CA TYR A 194 2.60 -17.01 -1.84
C TYR A 194 2.12 -15.76 -2.59
N VAL A 195 2.74 -14.60 -2.38
CA VAL A 195 2.37 -13.33 -3.03
C VAL A 195 3.34 -12.96 -4.14
N ASP A 196 2.84 -12.27 -5.16
CA ASP A 196 3.67 -11.77 -6.25
C ASP A 196 4.55 -10.59 -5.80
N TRP A 197 4.00 -9.70 -4.96
CA TRP A 197 4.73 -8.65 -4.26
C TRP A 197 3.94 -8.16 -3.04
N ILE A 198 4.60 -7.32 -2.26
CA ILE A 198 4.08 -6.68 -1.06
C ILE A 198 4.07 -5.16 -1.31
N ASN A 199 2.90 -4.55 -1.19
CA ASN A 199 2.74 -3.10 -1.16
C ASN A 199 3.06 -2.63 0.27
N GLU A 200 4.30 -2.20 0.50
CA GLU A 200 4.72 -1.72 1.80
C GLU A 200 4.14 -0.34 2.06
N MET A 201 3.33 -0.21 3.11
CA MET A 201 2.73 1.06 3.54
C MET A 201 3.75 1.91 4.31
N ALA A 202 4.78 2.43 3.61
CA ALA A 202 5.86 3.24 4.17
C ALA A 202 5.40 4.69 4.45
N TYR A 203 4.25 4.83 5.08
CA TYR A 203 3.63 6.09 5.45
C TYR A 203 2.85 5.95 6.77
N ASP A 204 2.18 7.02 7.18
CA ASP A 204 1.47 7.10 8.46
C ASP A 204 2.36 6.85 9.69
N PHE A 205 3.65 7.14 9.55
CA PHE A 205 4.60 7.00 10.65
C PHE A 205 4.31 7.96 11.81
N PHE A 206 3.74 9.13 11.49
CA PHE A 206 3.19 10.09 12.44
C PHE A 206 1.76 10.43 12.04
N ASN A 207 0.83 10.20 12.95
CA ASN A 207 -0.62 10.31 12.73
C ASN A 207 -1.34 10.69 14.05
N SER A 208 -2.64 10.57 14.10
CA SER A 208 -3.47 10.87 15.27
C SER A 208 -3.15 10.05 16.54
N LEU A 209 -2.40 8.96 16.42
CA LEU A 209 -2.01 8.09 17.54
C LEU A 209 -0.64 8.45 18.11
N THR A 210 0.10 9.38 17.49
CA THR A 210 1.41 9.81 17.98
C THR A 210 1.29 11.01 18.91
N SER A 211 2.18 11.13 19.89
CA SER A 211 2.17 12.25 20.85
C SER A 211 2.87 13.51 20.35
N THR A 212 3.58 13.41 19.24
CA THR A 212 4.32 14.50 18.61
C THR A 212 4.11 14.50 17.10
N THR A 213 4.32 15.66 16.48
CA THR A 213 4.47 15.79 15.04
C THR A 213 5.72 15.07 14.52
N GLY A 214 5.80 14.82 13.22
CA GLY A 214 6.96 14.23 12.57
C GLY A 214 6.66 13.95 11.11
N HIS A 215 7.64 13.41 10.37
CA HIS A 215 7.43 13.03 8.98
C HIS A 215 6.58 11.76 8.88
N GLN A 216 5.38 11.88 8.29
CA GLN A 216 4.51 10.72 8.09
C GLN A 216 5.07 9.69 7.10
N ALA A 217 6.00 10.10 6.24
CA ALA A 217 6.56 9.25 5.19
C ALA A 217 8.03 9.61 4.89
N GLY A 218 8.81 10.00 5.91
CA GLY A 218 10.25 10.29 5.76
C GLY A 218 10.99 9.07 5.21
N LEU A 219 11.88 9.27 4.22
CA LEU A 219 12.66 8.17 3.66
C LEU A 219 13.73 7.70 4.65
N TYR A 220 14.39 8.61 5.35
CA TYR A 220 15.44 8.34 6.33
C TYR A 220 15.12 8.98 7.68
N PRO A 221 15.87 8.67 8.74
CA PRO A 221 15.73 9.35 10.02
C PRO A 221 16.01 10.86 9.89
N SER A 222 15.14 11.69 10.46
CA SER A 222 15.37 13.13 10.63
C SER A 222 16.45 13.38 11.69
N GLN A 223 17.11 14.52 11.65
CA GLN A 223 17.98 14.98 12.74
C GLN A 223 17.24 15.12 14.09
N PHE A 224 15.90 15.23 14.04
CA PHE A 224 15.05 15.32 15.22
C PHE A 224 14.47 13.96 15.66
N SER A 225 14.77 12.89 14.91
CA SER A 225 14.21 11.56 15.18
C SER A 225 14.76 10.95 16.46
N ALA A 226 13.89 10.31 17.22
CA ALA A 226 14.30 9.33 18.22
C ALA A 226 14.73 8.02 17.51
N ALA A 227 15.54 7.21 18.18
CA ALA A 227 15.97 5.90 17.64
C ALA A 227 14.78 4.96 17.33
N THR A 228 13.64 5.23 17.96
CA THR A 228 12.39 4.48 17.78
C THR A 228 11.48 5.04 16.69
N ASP A 229 11.81 6.15 16.03
CA ASP A 229 10.96 6.71 14.99
C ASP A 229 11.01 5.87 13.71
N ARG A 230 9.88 5.81 13.01
CA ARG A 230 9.71 5.06 11.76
C ARG A 230 10.23 5.89 10.58
N ASN A 231 10.72 5.20 9.56
CA ASN A 231 11.09 5.77 8.27
C ASN A 231 11.14 4.67 7.21
N GLY A 232 11.06 5.05 5.92
CA GLY A 232 10.96 4.10 4.82
C GLY A 232 12.18 3.18 4.68
N ASP A 233 13.41 3.67 4.86
CA ASP A 233 14.62 2.83 4.76
C ASP A 233 14.68 1.78 5.87
N ALA A 234 14.25 2.12 7.08
CA ALA A 234 14.20 1.15 8.19
C ALA A 234 13.12 0.09 7.94
N ALA A 235 11.96 0.48 7.42
CA ALA A 235 10.90 -0.43 7.05
C ALA A 235 11.36 -1.41 5.95
N VAL A 236 11.90 -0.94 4.83
CA VAL A 236 12.47 -1.80 3.77
C VAL A 236 13.53 -2.75 4.32
N LYS A 237 14.43 -2.28 5.19
CA LYS A 237 15.44 -3.15 5.82
C LYS A 237 14.83 -4.27 6.66
N GLN A 238 13.69 -4.02 7.32
CA GLN A 238 12.99 -5.06 8.09
C GLN A 238 12.44 -6.17 7.18
N TYR A 239 11.85 -5.82 6.03
CA TYR A 239 11.42 -6.80 5.02
C TYR A 239 12.60 -7.64 4.49
N LEU A 240 13.71 -6.98 4.16
CA LEU A 240 14.93 -7.65 3.69
C LEU A 240 15.50 -8.61 4.75
N ALA A 241 15.53 -8.18 6.01
CA ALA A 241 15.99 -9.02 7.14
C ALA A 241 15.08 -10.24 7.36
N ALA A 242 13.80 -10.16 7.01
CA ALA A 242 12.87 -11.29 7.02
C ALA A 242 13.00 -12.21 5.80
N GLY A 243 13.92 -11.93 4.87
CA GLY A 243 14.17 -12.75 3.69
C GLY A 243 13.29 -12.44 2.48
N VAL A 244 12.54 -11.34 2.49
CA VAL A 244 11.74 -10.93 1.33
C VAL A 244 12.67 -10.46 0.21
N PRO A 245 12.57 -11.01 -1.01
CA PRO A 245 13.37 -10.54 -2.15
C PRO A 245 13.09 -9.08 -2.49
N THR A 246 14.12 -8.30 -2.83
CA THR A 246 13.98 -6.87 -3.18
C THR A 246 12.90 -6.62 -4.23
N ALA A 247 12.85 -7.44 -5.28
CA ALA A 247 11.88 -7.33 -6.36
C ALA A 247 10.42 -7.57 -5.93
N LYS A 248 10.18 -8.07 -4.72
CA LYS A 248 8.84 -8.23 -4.14
C LYS A 248 8.43 -7.10 -3.20
N ILE A 249 9.31 -6.15 -2.88
CA ILE A 249 9.01 -4.99 -2.05
C ILE A 249 8.65 -3.83 -2.97
N VAL A 250 7.42 -3.34 -2.88
CA VAL A 250 6.91 -2.16 -3.60
C VAL A 250 6.71 -1.05 -2.59
N LEU A 251 7.51 0.02 -2.68
CA LEU A 251 7.53 1.10 -1.69
C LEU A 251 6.27 1.97 -1.82
N GLY A 252 5.50 2.05 -0.74
CA GLY A 252 4.31 2.88 -0.66
C GLY A 252 4.61 4.33 -0.31
N VAL A 253 3.86 5.26 -0.92
CA VAL A 253 3.92 6.69 -0.64
C VAL A 253 2.51 7.28 -0.53
N PRO A 254 2.31 8.29 0.35
CA PRO A 254 1.02 8.94 0.47
C PRO A 254 0.88 10.07 -0.56
N PHE A 255 -0.28 10.15 -1.20
CA PHE A 255 -0.68 11.31 -1.99
C PHE A 255 -1.55 12.27 -1.17
N TYR A 256 -1.29 12.31 0.13
CA TYR A 256 -1.97 13.18 1.11
C TYR A 256 -1.00 13.64 2.20
N GLY A 257 -1.39 14.64 2.95
CA GLY A 257 -0.67 15.12 4.13
C GLY A 257 -1.45 14.90 5.40
N ARG A 258 -0.75 14.90 6.54
CA ARG A 258 -1.32 14.80 7.88
C ARG A 258 -1.12 16.11 8.64
N GLY A 259 -2.23 16.70 9.09
CA GLY A 259 -2.29 18.00 9.75
C GLY A 259 -2.37 17.90 11.27
N PHE A 260 -1.63 18.77 11.97
CA PHE A 260 -1.58 18.88 13.42
C PHE A 260 -1.68 20.36 13.82
N ALA A 261 -2.51 20.70 14.79
CA ALA A 261 -2.72 22.06 15.24
C ALA A 261 -2.44 22.25 16.74
N GLY A 262 -2.23 23.51 17.12
CA GLY A 262 -1.77 23.86 18.47
C GLY A 262 -0.35 23.36 18.74
N VAL A 263 0.45 23.21 17.68
CA VAL A 263 1.81 22.66 17.78
C VAL A 263 2.73 23.66 18.48
N THR A 264 3.58 23.15 19.36
CA THR A 264 4.63 23.92 20.03
C THR A 264 5.63 24.46 18.99
N PRO A 265 6.01 25.76 19.01
CA PRO A 265 6.67 26.40 17.87
C PRO A 265 8.17 26.08 17.70
N GLN A 266 8.80 25.36 18.62
CA GLN A 266 10.22 24.98 18.48
C GLN A 266 10.42 24.14 17.21
N ASN A 267 11.61 24.24 16.60
CA ASN A 267 12.02 23.51 15.40
C ASN A 267 11.01 23.61 14.24
N ASN A 268 10.33 24.76 14.09
CA ASN A 268 9.27 24.94 13.09
C ASN A 268 8.17 23.87 13.20
N GLY A 269 7.85 23.47 14.42
CA GLY A 269 6.79 22.52 14.71
C GLY A 269 7.12 21.04 14.51
N ILE A 270 8.33 20.67 14.03
CA ILE A 270 8.70 19.25 13.88
C ILE A 270 9.14 18.64 15.22
N LYS A 271 8.70 17.40 15.49
CA LYS A 271 8.92 16.67 16.77
C LYS A 271 8.46 17.46 17.99
N GLN A 272 7.30 18.08 17.87
CA GLN A 272 6.70 18.87 18.93
C GLN A 272 5.34 18.29 19.36
N PRO A 273 4.97 18.44 20.63
CA PRO A 273 3.61 18.18 21.09
C PRO A 273 2.61 19.07 20.35
N TYR A 274 1.39 18.58 20.20
CA TYR A 274 0.28 19.26 19.56
C TYR A 274 -1.01 19.13 20.37
N GLU A 275 -1.97 20.03 20.16
CA GLU A 275 -3.23 20.06 20.90
C GLU A 275 -4.28 19.12 20.27
N HIS A 276 -4.36 19.10 18.93
CA HIS A 276 -5.28 18.21 18.22
C HIS A 276 -4.78 17.86 16.81
N TYR A 277 -5.24 16.71 16.32
CA TYR A 277 -5.03 16.26 14.96
C TYR A 277 -6.09 16.89 14.06
N GLU A 278 -5.67 17.59 12.99
CA GLU A 278 -6.59 18.28 12.06
C GLU A 278 -7.17 17.35 10.98
N GLY A 279 -6.57 16.19 10.77
CA GLY A 279 -7.00 15.25 9.74
C GLY A 279 -6.06 15.15 8.56
N ASP A 280 -6.58 14.56 7.50
CA ASP A 280 -5.87 14.31 6.26
C ASP A 280 -6.23 15.38 5.23
N HIS A 281 -5.24 15.73 4.41
CA HIS A 281 -5.40 16.68 3.31
C HIS A 281 -4.91 16.02 2.02
N SER A 282 -5.77 15.86 1.01
CA SER A 282 -5.33 15.38 -0.30
C SER A 282 -4.21 16.29 -0.86
N TYR A 283 -3.36 15.77 -1.73
CA TYR A 283 -2.31 16.59 -2.34
C TYR A 283 -2.89 17.78 -3.10
N ASP A 284 -4.00 17.59 -3.81
CA ASP A 284 -4.75 18.69 -4.43
C ASP A 284 -5.14 19.79 -3.45
N GLU A 285 -5.61 19.39 -2.26
CA GLU A 285 -5.97 20.35 -1.21
C GLU A 285 -4.72 21.08 -0.69
N LEU A 286 -3.60 20.38 -0.52
CA LEU A 286 -2.33 20.99 -0.11
C LEU A 286 -1.88 22.04 -1.12
N VAL A 287 -1.88 21.71 -2.41
CA VAL A 287 -1.56 22.66 -3.49
C VAL A 287 -2.57 23.80 -3.54
N GLY A 288 -3.86 23.49 -3.41
CA GLY A 288 -4.93 24.46 -3.51
C GLY A 288 -4.98 25.48 -2.36
N LYS A 289 -4.67 25.04 -1.13
CA LYS A 289 -4.92 25.83 0.09
C LYS A 289 -3.69 26.17 0.92
N TYR A 290 -2.64 25.33 0.93
CA TYR A 290 -1.58 25.42 1.93
C TYR A 290 -0.21 25.74 1.35
N ILE A 291 0.24 25.06 0.30
CA ILE A 291 1.60 25.23 -0.24
C ILE A 291 1.80 26.65 -0.76
N GLY A 292 2.64 27.44 -0.05
CA GLY A 292 2.90 28.84 -0.37
C GLY A 292 1.73 29.80 -0.15
N LYS A 293 0.71 29.39 0.63
CA LYS A 293 -0.53 30.13 0.87
C LYS A 293 -0.82 30.24 2.36
N GLN A 294 -1.68 31.18 2.74
CA GLN A 294 -2.22 31.36 4.10
C GLN A 294 -1.16 31.42 5.22
N GLY A 295 0.06 31.85 4.92
CA GLY A 295 1.15 31.92 5.89
C GLY A 295 1.89 30.59 6.13
N PHE A 296 1.55 29.54 5.39
CA PHE A 296 2.33 28.30 5.42
C PHE A 296 3.63 28.43 4.64
N VAL A 297 4.72 27.99 5.26
CA VAL A 297 6.05 27.94 4.69
C VAL A 297 6.45 26.48 4.51
N ARG A 298 6.94 26.13 3.33
CA ARG A 298 7.53 24.81 3.07
C ARG A 298 8.94 24.76 3.63
N TYR A 299 9.19 23.74 4.43
CA TYR A 299 10.51 23.36 4.92
C TYR A 299 10.93 22.03 4.30
N TRP A 300 12.22 21.83 4.18
CA TRP A 300 12.81 20.59 3.71
C TRP A 300 13.75 20.02 4.76
N ASP A 301 13.58 18.75 5.11
CA ASP A 301 14.49 18.03 5.98
C ASP A 301 15.48 17.23 5.13
N GLU A 302 16.71 17.71 5.08
CA GLU A 302 17.78 17.11 4.26
C GLU A 302 18.14 15.67 4.68
N GLN A 303 18.00 15.34 5.96
CA GLN A 303 18.29 13.99 6.43
C GLN A 303 17.13 13.04 6.13
N ALA A 304 15.91 13.44 6.45
CA ALA A 304 14.72 12.64 6.20
C ALA A 304 14.35 12.56 4.71
N GLN A 305 14.88 13.46 3.88
CA GLN A 305 14.51 13.63 2.47
C GLN A 305 12.98 13.84 2.31
N ALA A 306 12.41 14.67 3.18
CA ALA A 306 10.98 14.90 3.25
C ALA A 306 10.62 16.38 3.48
N PRO A 307 9.54 16.88 2.83
CA PRO A 307 9.00 18.20 3.08
C PRO A 307 8.04 18.21 4.28
N TYR A 308 7.82 19.40 4.82
CA TYR A 308 6.69 19.69 5.70
C TYR A 308 6.28 21.16 5.58
N LEU A 309 5.05 21.45 5.93
CA LEU A 309 4.55 22.81 6.02
C LEU A 309 4.46 23.24 7.49
N TRP A 310 4.85 24.45 7.76
CA TRP A 310 4.69 25.10 9.05
C TRP A 310 4.07 26.48 8.92
N ASN A 311 3.05 26.73 9.73
CA ASN A 311 2.46 28.06 9.90
C ASN A 311 2.63 28.50 11.37
N SER A 312 3.52 29.44 11.61
CA SER A 312 3.84 29.91 12.97
C SER A 312 2.70 30.71 13.61
N ALA A 313 1.83 31.36 12.82
CA ALA A 313 0.72 32.16 13.32
C ALA A 313 -0.44 31.26 13.81
N SER A 314 -0.81 30.24 13.04
CA SER A 314 -1.83 29.26 13.44
C SER A 314 -1.27 28.11 14.28
N ARG A 315 0.05 27.97 14.40
CA ARG A 315 0.72 26.84 15.02
C ARG A 315 0.30 25.50 14.40
N THR A 316 0.21 25.47 13.08
CA THR A 316 -0.19 24.28 12.32
C THR A 316 1.01 23.68 11.59
N PHE A 317 1.18 22.38 11.73
CA PHE A 317 2.19 21.56 11.07
C PHE A 317 1.50 20.56 10.14
N ILE A 318 1.98 20.42 8.89
CA ILE A 318 1.49 19.40 7.97
C ILE A 318 2.68 18.63 7.40
N SER A 319 2.70 17.32 7.60
CA SER A 319 3.66 16.41 6.97
C SER A 319 3.05 15.85 5.69
N TYR A 320 3.81 15.82 4.60
CA TYR A 320 3.34 15.35 3.28
C TYR A 320 4.51 14.92 2.40
N ASP A 321 4.21 14.38 1.23
CA ASP A 321 5.18 14.19 0.15
C ASP A 321 4.94 15.21 -0.97
N ASP A 322 6.01 15.65 -1.64
CA ASP A 322 5.97 16.51 -2.81
C ASP A 322 6.78 15.91 -3.98
N PRO A 323 6.79 16.52 -5.17
CA PRO A 323 7.57 15.98 -6.30
C PRO A 323 9.04 15.75 -6.01
N GLN A 324 9.66 16.53 -5.09
CA GLN A 324 11.06 16.36 -4.70
C GLN A 324 11.26 15.11 -3.86
N SER A 325 10.46 14.90 -2.83
CA SER A 325 10.56 13.70 -1.97
C SER A 325 10.19 12.44 -2.75
N ILE A 326 9.18 12.49 -3.61
CA ILE A 326 8.82 11.38 -4.50
C ILE A 326 9.98 11.02 -5.43
N ALA A 327 10.63 11.99 -6.07
CA ALA A 327 11.79 11.73 -6.94
C ALA A 327 12.94 11.05 -6.18
N ASN A 328 13.21 11.46 -4.93
CA ASN A 328 14.23 10.83 -4.09
C ASN A 328 13.85 9.37 -3.74
N LYS A 329 12.58 9.10 -3.44
CA LYS A 329 12.07 7.75 -3.19
C LYS A 329 12.13 6.87 -4.45
N VAL A 330 11.87 7.43 -5.64
CA VAL A 330 12.05 6.72 -6.92
C VAL A 330 13.51 6.33 -7.13
N CYS A 331 14.45 7.24 -6.84
CA CYS A 331 15.89 6.93 -6.91
C CYS A 331 16.26 5.83 -5.91
N TYR A 332 15.75 5.90 -4.68
CA TYR A 332 15.96 4.87 -3.66
C TYR A 332 15.46 3.49 -4.13
N VAL A 333 14.24 3.42 -4.69
CA VAL A 333 13.65 2.17 -5.23
C VAL A 333 14.57 1.57 -6.30
N ARG A 334 15.08 2.41 -7.22
CA ARG A 334 15.99 1.96 -8.28
C ARG A 334 17.33 1.48 -7.72
N GLU A 335 17.95 2.25 -6.82
CA GLU A 335 19.26 1.93 -6.22
C GLU A 335 19.22 0.65 -5.37
N ARG A 336 18.09 0.39 -4.72
CA ARG A 336 17.86 -0.81 -3.91
C ARG A 336 17.30 -1.98 -4.71
N HIS A 337 17.05 -1.82 -6.00
CA HIS A 337 16.42 -2.82 -6.87
C HIS A 337 15.08 -3.34 -6.32
N LEU A 338 14.27 -2.43 -5.74
CA LEU A 338 12.94 -2.77 -5.25
C LEU A 338 11.97 -3.03 -6.40
N GLY A 339 10.83 -3.65 -6.11
CA GLY A 339 9.84 -4.06 -7.09
C GLY A 339 9.09 -2.90 -7.77
N GLY A 340 9.13 -1.71 -7.20
CA GLY A 340 8.46 -0.52 -7.73
C GLY A 340 7.93 0.40 -6.65
N MET A 341 6.94 1.21 -7.03
CA MET A 341 6.25 2.14 -6.14
C MET A 341 4.75 1.88 -6.11
N MET A 342 4.15 2.05 -4.96
CA MET A 342 2.71 2.08 -4.75
C MET A 342 2.31 3.42 -4.14
N PHE A 343 1.08 3.87 -4.34
CA PHE A 343 0.59 5.07 -3.69
C PHE A 343 -0.89 5.01 -3.30
N TRP A 344 -1.19 5.64 -2.18
CA TRP A 344 -2.51 5.89 -1.65
C TRP A 344 -2.79 7.39 -1.71
N ASP A 345 -3.77 7.94 -2.48
CA ASP A 345 -4.52 7.29 -3.57
C ASP A 345 -4.53 8.19 -4.82
N LEU A 346 -4.89 7.62 -5.95
CA LEU A 346 -4.89 8.33 -7.24
C LEU A 346 -5.86 9.52 -7.26
N GLY A 347 -6.97 9.47 -6.48
CA GLY A 347 -7.95 10.56 -6.39
C GLY A 347 -7.43 11.82 -5.75
N SER A 348 -6.31 11.74 -5.04
CA SER A 348 -5.72 12.84 -4.27
C SER A 348 -4.71 13.71 -5.04
N ASP A 349 -4.36 13.35 -6.30
CA ASP A 349 -3.38 14.04 -7.18
C ASP A 349 -3.96 14.18 -8.60
N ARG A 350 -5.00 15.02 -8.77
CA ARG A 350 -5.78 15.12 -10.03
C ARG A 350 -5.00 15.72 -11.18
N ASP A 351 -4.00 16.54 -10.88
CA ASP A 351 -3.13 17.15 -11.88
C ASP A 351 -1.88 16.29 -12.19
N ASP A 352 -1.81 15.08 -11.60
CA ASP A 352 -0.72 14.11 -11.75
C ASP A 352 0.67 14.66 -11.36
N GLU A 353 0.78 15.62 -10.46
CA GLU A 353 2.09 16.18 -10.09
C GLU A 353 3.00 15.12 -9.45
N LEU A 354 2.48 14.36 -8.46
CA LEU A 354 3.21 13.30 -7.79
C LEU A 354 3.35 12.07 -8.71
N LEU A 355 2.30 11.72 -9.45
CA LEU A 355 2.35 10.63 -10.42
C LEU A 355 3.38 10.92 -11.52
N ASN A 356 3.50 12.17 -11.98
CA ASN A 356 4.52 12.58 -12.93
C ASN A 356 5.95 12.44 -12.36
N ALA A 357 6.14 12.71 -11.06
CA ALA A 357 7.42 12.51 -10.41
C ALA A 357 7.80 11.02 -10.38
N ILE A 358 6.85 10.12 -10.13
CA ILE A 358 7.07 8.67 -10.23
C ILE A 358 7.41 8.27 -11.68
N ALA A 359 6.60 8.71 -12.65
CA ALA A 359 6.73 8.31 -14.05
C ALA A 359 8.01 8.82 -14.74
N ARG A 360 8.55 9.97 -14.31
CA ARG A 360 9.84 10.48 -14.83
C ARG A 360 11.02 9.60 -14.47
N GLY A 361 10.89 8.76 -13.46
CA GLY A 361 11.98 7.93 -13.00
C GLY A 361 13.07 8.73 -12.26
N CYS A 362 14.15 8.03 -11.90
CA CYS A 362 15.32 8.68 -11.28
C CYS A 362 16.13 9.44 -12.33
N SER A 363 16.08 10.77 -12.29
CA SER A 363 16.96 11.65 -13.04
C SER A 363 18.08 12.14 -12.11
N ARG A 364 19.23 11.51 -12.17
CA ARG A 364 20.51 11.99 -11.64
C ARG A 364 21.46 12.26 -12.79
#